data_2a9df39d9c5dc1eb43fbd080956bdde5
#
_entry.id   2a9df39d9c5dc1eb43fbd080956bdde5
#
_cell.length_a   1.000
_cell.length_b   1.000
_cell.length_c   1.000
_cell.angle_alpha   90.00
_cell.angle_beta   90.00
_cell.angle_gamma   90.00
#
_symmetry.space_group_name_H-M   'P 1'
#
loop_
_entity.id
_entity.type
_entity.pdbx_description
1 polymer ?
#
loop_
_entity_poly.entity_id
_entity_poly.type
_entity_poly.pdbx_seq_one_letter_code
_entity_poly.pdbx_strand_id
1 'polypeptide(L)'
;MEEFIRSVISKYNDFKAEAILYEKWLSKVDDPDTRNHLTYVQLKVAVIEAWLNLLNADEKFVVQKHLIEEMEWPRVAFEYREQWKNEFTRTERSLQVYQANALSKIAAFADKNREIMFQLFSNMPTASVIKE
;
A
#
# COMPACT_ATOMS: atom_id res chain seq x y z
N MET A 1 -14.47 0.68 4.00
CA MET A 1 -13.48 0.49 2.93
C MET A 1 -12.18 1.25 3.16
N GLU A 2 -12.25 2.46 3.66
CA GLU A 2 -11.01 3.25 3.87
C GLU A 2 -10.09 2.64 4.91
N GLU A 3 -10.63 2.09 5.98
CA GLU A 3 -9.81 1.40 6.97
C GLU A 3 -9.08 0.21 6.38
N PHE A 4 -9.78 -0.53 5.52
CA PHE A 4 -9.18 -1.66 4.81
C PHE A 4 -8.02 -1.18 3.92
N ILE A 5 -8.25 -0.12 3.15
CA ILE A 5 -7.23 0.44 2.26
C ILE A 5 -6.02 0.90 3.06
N ARG A 6 -6.24 1.61 4.16
CA ARG A 6 -5.16 2.08 5.01
C ARG A 6 -4.32 0.91 5.53
N SER A 7 -5.00 -0.13 6.00
CA SER A 7 -4.32 -1.31 6.52
C SER A 7 -3.47 -1.99 5.45
N VAL A 8 -4.01 -2.11 4.24
CA VAL A 8 -3.28 -2.75 3.14
C VAL A 8 -2.05 -1.93 2.74
N ILE A 9 -2.22 -0.62 2.59
CA ILE A 9 -1.11 0.25 2.19
C ILE A 9 0.02 0.19 3.21
N SER A 10 -0.31 0.13 4.50
CA SER A 10 0.71 0.10 5.55
C SER A 10 1.56 -1.16 5.48
N LYS A 11 1.13 -2.19 4.77
CA LYS A 11 1.88 -3.44 4.62
C LYS A 11 2.67 -3.51 3.32
N TYR A 12 2.71 -2.42 2.58
CA TYR A 12 3.37 -2.41 1.27
C TYR A 12 4.83 -2.88 1.33
N ASN A 13 5.59 -2.35 2.29
CA ASN A 13 6.99 -2.74 2.42
C ASN A 13 7.14 -4.20 2.82
N ASP A 14 6.23 -4.69 3.66
CA ASP A 14 6.25 -6.10 4.05
C ASP A 14 6.00 -7.00 2.85
N PHE A 15 5.05 -6.64 1.99
CA PHE A 15 4.78 -7.42 0.78
C PHE A 15 5.99 -7.43 -0.15
N LYS A 16 6.66 -6.29 -0.29
CA LYS A 16 7.86 -6.23 -1.14
C LYS A 16 8.97 -7.11 -0.58
N ALA A 17 9.14 -7.08 0.73
CA ALA A 17 10.16 -7.92 1.38
C ALA A 17 9.85 -9.39 1.20
N GLU A 18 8.58 -9.77 1.34
CA GLU A 18 8.17 -11.15 1.11
C GLU A 18 8.45 -11.61 -0.32
N ALA A 19 8.18 -10.73 -1.28
CA ALA A 19 8.45 -11.08 -2.68
C ALA A 19 9.93 -11.37 -2.90
N ILE A 20 10.79 -10.54 -2.32
CA ILE A 20 12.24 -10.74 -2.44
C ILE A 20 12.66 -12.07 -1.78
N LEU A 21 12.11 -12.34 -0.61
CA LEU A 21 12.42 -13.58 0.11
C LEU A 21 12.02 -14.80 -0.71
N TYR A 22 10.80 -14.80 -1.25
CA TYR A 22 10.33 -15.93 -2.04
C TYR A 22 11.14 -16.09 -3.32
N GLU A 23 11.53 -15.00 -3.97
CA GLU A 23 12.36 -15.07 -5.16
C GLU A 23 13.71 -15.71 -4.86
N LYS A 24 14.31 -15.32 -3.73
CA LYS A 24 15.59 -15.89 -3.34
C LYS A 24 15.47 -17.36 -2.99
N TRP A 25 14.40 -17.74 -2.29
CA TRP A 25 14.15 -19.14 -1.97
C TRP A 25 14.01 -19.97 -3.24
N LEU A 26 13.22 -19.47 -4.20
CA LEU A 26 12.96 -20.19 -5.44
C LEU A 26 14.18 -20.28 -6.34
N SER A 27 15.19 -19.42 -6.14
CA SER A 27 16.44 -19.54 -6.87
C SER A 27 17.24 -20.77 -6.43
N LYS A 28 16.87 -21.35 -5.28
CA LYS A 28 17.58 -22.51 -4.72
C LYS A 28 16.74 -23.76 -4.72
N VAL A 29 15.42 -23.64 -4.61
CA VAL A 29 14.53 -24.76 -4.42
C VAL A 29 13.34 -24.63 -5.35
N ASP A 30 12.96 -25.71 -6.01
CA ASP A 30 11.74 -25.71 -6.83
C ASP A 30 10.57 -26.06 -5.92
N ASP A 31 9.78 -25.06 -5.56
CA ASP A 31 8.71 -25.19 -4.58
C ASP A 31 7.44 -24.58 -5.14
N PRO A 32 6.50 -25.42 -5.63
CA PRO A 32 5.26 -24.88 -6.24
C PRO A 32 4.43 -24.03 -5.30
N ASP A 33 4.39 -24.37 -4.01
CA ASP A 33 3.62 -23.57 -3.05
C ASP A 33 4.23 -22.19 -2.91
N THR A 34 5.54 -22.10 -2.82
CA THR A 34 6.21 -20.80 -2.73
C THR A 34 6.02 -19.99 -4.00
N ARG A 35 6.01 -20.65 -5.16
CA ARG A 35 5.74 -19.94 -6.42
C ARG A 35 4.35 -19.30 -6.40
N ASN A 36 3.37 -20.02 -5.88
CA ASN A 36 2.01 -19.46 -5.76
C ASN A 36 1.98 -18.30 -4.80
N HIS A 37 2.66 -18.41 -3.67
CA HIS A 37 2.75 -17.31 -2.71
C HIS A 37 3.41 -16.09 -3.34
N LEU A 38 4.48 -16.30 -4.11
CA LEU A 38 5.15 -15.19 -4.78
C LEU A 38 4.21 -14.50 -5.75
N THR A 39 3.44 -15.26 -6.53
CA THR A 39 2.48 -14.67 -7.46
C THR A 39 1.48 -13.78 -6.75
N TYR A 40 0.93 -14.25 -5.62
CA TYR A 40 -0.04 -13.45 -4.87
C TYR A 40 0.57 -12.20 -4.27
N VAL A 41 1.77 -12.32 -3.72
CA VAL A 41 2.44 -11.17 -3.13
C VAL A 41 2.79 -10.13 -4.20
N GLN A 42 3.28 -10.57 -5.35
CA GLN A 42 3.58 -9.66 -6.45
C GLN A 42 2.31 -8.95 -6.92
N LEU A 43 1.19 -9.65 -6.94
CA LEU A 43 -0.07 -9.05 -7.32
C LEU A 43 -0.52 -8.00 -6.30
N LYS A 44 -0.34 -8.28 -5.00
CA LYS A 44 -0.65 -7.29 -3.96
C LYS A 44 0.17 -6.03 -4.12
N VAL A 45 1.47 -6.18 -4.37
CA VAL A 45 2.35 -5.03 -4.60
C VAL A 45 1.87 -4.23 -5.82
N ALA A 46 1.56 -4.92 -6.90
CA ALA A 46 1.12 -4.27 -8.13
C ALA A 46 -0.18 -3.48 -7.93
N VAL A 47 -1.11 -4.05 -7.16
CA VAL A 47 -2.39 -3.38 -6.91
C VAL A 47 -2.18 -2.12 -6.08
N ILE A 48 -1.33 -2.20 -5.05
CA ILE A 48 -1.05 -1.00 -4.25
C ILE A 48 -0.40 0.07 -5.10
N GLU A 49 0.54 -0.30 -5.95
CA GLU A 49 1.19 0.67 -6.84
C GLU A 49 0.19 1.30 -7.80
N ALA A 50 -0.77 0.51 -8.30
CA ALA A 50 -1.83 1.05 -9.15
C ALA A 50 -2.69 2.05 -8.38
N TRP A 51 -3.01 1.75 -7.12
CA TRP A 51 -3.75 2.68 -6.28
C TRP A 51 -2.99 3.99 -6.11
N LEU A 52 -1.69 3.91 -5.86
CA LEU A 52 -0.88 5.12 -5.67
C LEU A 52 -0.85 5.97 -6.94
N ASN A 53 -0.94 5.34 -8.10
CA ASN A 53 -0.96 6.07 -9.35
C ASN A 53 -2.26 6.83 -9.60
N LEU A 54 -3.30 6.59 -8.80
CA LEU A 54 -4.54 7.38 -8.87
C LEU A 54 -4.39 8.73 -8.18
N LEU A 55 -3.33 8.93 -7.42
CA LEU A 55 -3.18 10.08 -6.54
C LEU A 55 -2.36 11.18 -7.20
N ASN A 56 -2.63 12.43 -6.78
CA ASN A 56 -1.77 13.52 -7.21
C ASN A 56 -0.48 13.53 -6.39
N ALA A 57 0.44 14.43 -6.70
CA ALA A 57 1.75 14.45 -6.06
C ALA A 57 1.67 14.67 -4.55
N ASP A 58 0.81 15.57 -4.11
CA ASP A 58 0.67 15.86 -2.68
C ASP A 58 0.13 14.65 -1.93
N GLU A 59 -0.91 14.03 -2.48
CA GLU A 59 -1.53 12.87 -1.86
C GLU A 59 -0.58 11.70 -1.82
N LYS A 60 0.13 11.46 -2.92
CA LYS A 60 1.09 10.37 -2.99
C LYS A 60 2.22 10.56 -1.98
N PHE A 61 2.72 11.77 -1.87
CA PHE A 61 3.78 12.08 -0.91
C PHE A 61 3.35 11.75 0.52
N VAL A 62 2.15 12.21 0.90
CA VAL A 62 1.67 12.02 2.27
C VAL A 62 1.43 10.54 2.57
N VAL A 63 0.82 9.82 1.64
CA VAL A 63 0.59 8.39 1.83
C VAL A 63 1.92 7.64 1.95
N GLN A 64 2.88 7.98 1.10
CA GLN A 64 4.20 7.36 1.15
C GLN A 64 4.87 7.60 2.49
N LYS A 65 4.89 8.84 2.95
CA LYS A 65 5.63 9.19 4.18
C LYS A 65 4.91 8.72 5.44
N HIS A 66 3.62 8.92 5.50
CA HIS A 66 2.88 8.65 6.74
C HIS A 66 2.46 7.18 6.86
N LEU A 67 1.91 6.60 5.80
CA LEU A 67 1.37 5.24 5.88
C LEU A 67 2.41 4.17 5.55
N ILE A 68 3.25 4.39 4.56
CA ILE A 68 4.21 3.38 4.14
C ILE A 68 5.49 3.46 4.97
N GLU A 69 6.04 4.66 5.14
CA GLU A 69 7.26 4.84 5.92
C GLU A 69 7.00 5.07 7.40
N GLU A 70 5.73 5.19 7.78
CA GLU A 70 5.30 5.28 9.19
C GLU A 70 5.87 6.48 9.93
N MET A 71 6.04 7.58 9.22
CA MET A 71 6.48 8.82 9.86
C MET A 71 5.33 9.47 10.60
N GLU A 72 5.64 10.08 11.74
CA GLU A 72 4.65 10.87 12.46
C GLU A 72 4.41 12.19 11.72
N TRP A 73 3.25 12.76 11.95
CA TRP A 73 2.84 13.96 11.20
C TRP A 73 3.84 15.12 11.26
N PRO A 74 4.47 15.44 12.40
CA PRO A 74 5.46 16.52 12.40
C PRO A 74 6.63 16.24 11.44
N ARG A 75 7.04 14.98 11.34
CA ARG A 75 8.11 14.62 10.43
C ARG A 75 7.66 14.70 8.98
N VAL A 76 6.42 14.27 8.71
CA VAL A 76 5.85 14.38 7.36
C VAL A 76 5.82 15.84 6.93
N ALA A 77 5.40 16.73 7.83
CA ALA A 77 5.34 18.16 7.53
C ALA A 77 6.73 18.72 7.25
N PHE A 78 7.73 18.31 8.02
CA PHE A 78 9.11 18.74 7.79
C PHE A 78 9.59 18.27 6.42
N GLU A 79 9.40 16.99 6.10
CA GLU A 79 9.82 16.43 4.81
C GLU A 79 9.09 17.10 3.65
N TYR A 80 7.83 17.44 3.86
CA TYR A 80 7.05 18.12 2.83
C TYR A 80 7.66 19.48 2.51
N ARG A 81 8.01 20.25 3.55
CA ARG A 81 8.64 21.55 3.37
C ARG A 81 9.99 21.43 2.65
N GLU A 82 10.75 20.38 2.95
CA GLU A 82 12.03 20.16 2.29
C GLU A 82 11.85 19.84 0.82
N GLN A 83 10.81 19.09 0.49
CA GLN A 83 10.53 18.68 -0.88
C GLN A 83 10.08 19.85 -1.75
N TRP A 84 9.28 20.76 -1.19
CA TRP A 84 8.73 21.91 -1.91
C TRP A 84 9.12 23.21 -1.22
N LYS A 85 10.39 23.41 -0.97
CA LYS A 85 10.81 24.51 -0.11
C LYS A 85 10.55 25.90 -0.69
N ASN A 86 10.26 26.05 -1.96
CA ASN A 86 9.91 27.33 -2.53
C ASN A 86 8.40 27.48 -2.72
N GLU A 87 7.64 26.55 -2.19
CA GLU A 87 6.20 26.52 -2.34
C GLU A 87 5.52 26.93 -1.05
N PHE A 88 4.21 26.79 -1.00
CA PHE A 88 3.46 27.11 0.21
C PHE A 88 3.82 26.17 1.34
N THR A 89 3.86 26.75 2.55
CA THR A 89 3.93 25.94 3.75
C THR A 89 2.59 25.28 3.97
N ARG A 90 2.59 23.98 4.24
CA ARG A 90 1.38 23.24 4.58
C ARG A 90 1.37 22.89 6.05
N THR A 91 0.21 23.05 6.69
CA THR A 91 0.06 22.61 8.06
C THR A 91 -0.13 21.11 8.11
N GLU A 92 0.07 20.51 9.29
CA GLU A 92 -0.21 19.10 9.45
C GLU A 92 -1.66 18.78 9.10
N ARG A 93 -2.58 19.69 9.44
CA ARG A 93 -3.99 19.49 9.13
C ARG A 93 -4.21 19.40 7.61
N SER A 94 -3.56 20.26 6.85
CA SER A 94 -3.66 20.18 5.38
C SER A 94 -3.16 18.84 4.86
N LEU A 95 -2.05 18.35 5.42
CA LEU A 95 -1.50 17.07 4.99
C LEU A 95 -2.41 15.92 5.36
N GLN A 96 -3.08 16.01 6.52
CA GLN A 96 -4.06 15.00 6.92
C GLN A 96 -5.25 14.97 5.95
N VAL A 97 -5.66 16.15 5.47
CA VAL A 97 -6.73 16.25 4.48
C VAL A 97 -6.30 15.58 3.17
N TYR A 98 -5.05 15.78 2.76
CA TYR A 98 -4.54 15.10 1.56
C TYR A 98 -4.62 13.59 1.72
N GLN A 99 -4.28 13.08 2.90
CA GLN A 99 -4.37 11.64 3.13
C GLN A 99 -5.82 11.16 3.09
N ALA A 100 -6.73 11.92 3.70
CA ALA A 100 -8.14 11.55 3.69
C ALA A 100 -8.68 11.51 2.26
N ASN A 101 -8.30 12.49 1.44
CA ASN A 101 -8.69 12.53 0.04
C ASN A 101 -8.12 11.35 -0.73
N ALA A 102 -6.85 11.01 -0.45
CA ALA A 102 -6.20 9.87 -1.09
C ALA A 102 -6.95 8.58 -0.80
N LEU A 103 -7.25 8.34 0.48
CA LEU A 103 -7.95 7.12 0.88
C LEU A 103 -9.34 7.06 0.27
N SER A 104 -10.01 8.21 0.17
CA SER A 104 -11.34 8.27 -0.43
C SER A 104 -11.30 7.92 -1.91
N LYS A 105 -10.30 8.44 -2.64
CA LYS A 105 -10.13 8.13 -4.07
C LYS A 105 -9.89 6.65 -4.28
N ILE A 106 -8.98 6.08 -3.50
CA ILE A 106 -8.65 4.67 -3.63
C ILE A 106 -9.85 3.82 -3.26
N ALA A 107 -10.56 4.18 -2.19
CA ALA A 107 -11.72 3.43 -1.75
C ALA A 107 -12.81 3.41 -2.82
N ALA A 108 -13.05 4.55 -3.47
CA ALA A 108 -14.05 4.62 -4.54
C ALA A 108 -13.69 3.69 -5.69
N PHE A 109 -12.40 3.63 -6.03
CA PHE A 109 -11.93 2.73 -7.08
C PHE A 109 -12.06 1.26 -6.65
N ALA A 110 -11.57 0.95 -5.45
CA ALA A 110 -11.56 -0.43 -4.96
C ALA A 110 -12.96 -0.97 -4.73
N ASP A 111 -13.90 -0.11 -4.39
CA ASP A 111 -15.27 -0.54 -4.10
C ASP A 111 -15.96 -1.11 -5.34
N LYS A 112 -15.54 -0.69 -6.52
CA LYS A 112 -16.06 -1.24 -7.77
C LYS A 112 -15.64 -2.69 -7.97
N ASN A 113 -14.58 -3.12 -7.29
CA ASN A 113 -14.07 -4.49 -7.39
C ASN A 113 -13.90 -5.08 -5.99
N ARG A 114 -14.88 -4.83 -5.15
CA ARG A 114 -14.80 -5.11 -3.72
C ARG A 114 -14.45 -6.55 -3.41
N GLU A 115 -15.11 -7.49 -4.06
CA GLU A 115 -14.87 -8.90 -3.77
C GLU A 115 -13.47 -9.34 -4.14
N ILE A 116 -12.99 -8.90 -5.30
CA ILE A 116 -11.65 -9.22 -5.73
C ILE A 116 -10.61 -8.65 -4.76
N MET A 117 -10.85 -7.40 -4.33
CA MET A 117 -9.93 -6.74 -3.41
C MET A 117 -9.87 -7.46 -2.06
N PHE A 118 -11.04 -7.79 -1.51
CA PHE A 118 -11.08 -8.49 -0.23
C PHE A 118 -10.44 -9.87 -0.35
N GLN A 119 -10.71 -10.57 -1.44
CA GLN A 119 -10.16 -11.89 -1.64
C GLN A 119 -8.64 -11.86 -1.74
N LEU A 120 -8.12 -10.89 -2.48
CA LEU A 120 -6.67 -10.78 -2.67
C LEU A 120 -5.96 -10.46 -1.35
N PHE A 121 -6.48 -9.52 -0.58
CA PHE A 121 -5.76 -8.99 0.58
C PHE A 121 -6.13 -9.65 1.91
N SER A 122 -7.32 -10.18 2.06
CA SER A 122 -7.66 -10.81 3.31
C SER A 122 -7.45 -12.29 3.28
N ASN A 123 -7.45 -12.89 2.11
CA ASN A 123 -7.28 -14.26 2.05
C ASN A 123 -5.92 -14.59 1.81
N MET A 124 -5.18 -14.67 2.65
CA MET A 124 -3.98 -15.21 2.33
C MET A 124 -4.13 -16.59 1.99
N PRO A 125 -3.33 -17.00 1.17
CA PRO A 125 -3.44 -18.26 0.57
C PRO A 125 -3.91 -19.30 1.50
N THR A 126 -4.24 -19.06 2.35
CA THR A 126 -4.79 -20.02 3.07
C THR A 126 -6.20 -20.11 3.06
N ALA A 127 -5.99 -19.84 2.91
CA ALA A 127 -6.94 -19.93 3.10
C ALA A 127 -7.65 -20.31 2.93
N SER A 128 -7.32 -20.30 2.72
CA SER A 128 -7.89 -20.85 2.67
C SER A 128 -8.49 -21.33 2.74
N VAL A 129 -8.24 -21.20 2.76
CA VAL A 129 -8.70 -21.80 2.90
C VAL A 129 -9.46 -22.22 3.04
N ILE A 130 -9.44 -22.12 3.12
CA ILE A 130 -10.09 -22.59 3.29
C ILE A 130 -10.88 -23.14 3.45
N LYS A 131 -10.94 -23.26 3.70
CA LYS A 131 -11.63 -23.82 3.86
C LYS A 131 -12.50 -24.19 3.89
N GLU A 132 -12.33 -24.15 3.98
CA GLU A 132 -12.99 -24.50 3.96
C GLU A 132 -13.57 -24.74 3.97
#